data_14142b8bf56ab774f287acec6b0d98da
#
_entry.id   14142b8bf56ab774f287acec6b0d98da
#
_cell.length_a   1.000
_cell.length_b   1.000
_cell.length_c   1.000
_cell.angle_alpha   90.00
_cell.angle_beta   90.00
_cell.angle_gamma   90.00
#
_symmetry.space_group_name_H-M   'P 1'
#
loop_
_entity.id
_entity.type
_entity.pdbx_description
1 polymer ?
#
loop_
_entity_poly.entity_id
_entity_poly.type
_entity_poly.pdbx_seq_one_letter_code
_entity_poly.pdbx_strand_id
1 'polypeptide(L)'
;MLFLLALNGSSTVKLAIRVKQKLLSYKSIFYACWTLFTKIYPRYDTAYYLAEVEKMLNCGTDLGGFALFGCCRCGKGRHKIFFSCKSNACLKCAKRYGREAMERITSKLFLGISYRQVVLTLPEQLRGPFYNHSNKDKLYSDFMRLAHYCLQDVIRQMFRNDQLNVAVIAFIHTNSRNGTYAASHGVLSTG
;
A
#
# COMPACT_ATOMS: atom_id res chain seq x y z
N MET A 1 -8.45 4.29 -12.83
CA MET A 1 -9.82 4.50 -13.29
C MET A 1 -10.00 5.99 -13.44
N LEU A 2 -9.93 6.48 -14.69
CA LEU A 2 -10.15 7.90 -15.02
C LEU A 2 -11.65 8.16 -14.97
N PHE A 3 -12.09 9.07 -14.10
CA PHE A 3 -13.42 9.63 -14.18
C PHE A 3 -13.42 10.79 -15.17
N LEU A 4 -13.96 10.58 -16.36
CA LEU A 4 -14.37 11.64 -17.26
C LEU A 4 -15.74 12.16 -16.78
N LEU A 5 -15.76 13.33 -16.15
CA LEU A 5 -16.97 14.10 -15.99
C LEU A 5 -17.24 14.81 -17.30
N ALA A 6 -18.21 14.32 -18.06
CA ALA A 6 -18.78 15.06 -19.20
C ALA A 6 -19.63 16.19 -18.63
N LEU A 7 -19.13 17.42 -18.69
CA LEU A 7 -19.94 18.62 -18.54
C LEU A 7 -20.30 19.14 -19.93
N ASN A 8 -21.56 19.04 -20.26
CA ASN A 8 -22.15 19.66 -21.46
C ASN A 8 -22.06 21.19 -21.35
N GLY A 9 -21.54 21.77 -22.43
CA GLY A 9 -21.86 23.15 -22.84
C GLY A 9 -20.90 24.24 -22.40
N SER A 10 -20.41 24.89 -23.43
CA SER A 10 -19.91 26.26 -23.49
C SER A 10 -18.41 26.45 -23.70
N SER A 11 -18.11 27.28 -24.66
CA SER A 11 -16.84 27.60 -25.31
C SER A 11 -15.67 28.09 -24.40
N THR A 12 -15.89 28.23 -23.13
CA THR A 12 -14.91 28.68 -22.14
C THR A 12 -13.96 27.58 -21.64
N VAL A 13 -14.29 26.31 -21.84
CA VAL A 13 -13.47 25.17 -21.39
C VAL A 13 -12.25 24.97 -22.31
N LYS A 14 -12.29 25.41 -23.56
CA LYS A 14 -11.17 25.26 -24.51
C LYS A 14 -9.97 26.17 -24.20
N LEU A 15 -10.14 27.22 -23.42
CA LEU A 15 -9.02 28.13 -23.06
C LEU A 15 -8.19 27.61 -21.88
N ALA A 16 -8.78 26.82 -21.00
CA ALA A 16 -8.08 26.23 -19.85
C ALA A 16 -7.14 25.06 -20.23
N ILE A 17 -7.36 24.43 -21.39
CA ILE A 17 -6.55 23.28 -21.86
C ILE A 17 -5.21 23.70 -22.49
N ARG A 18 -5.00 24.98 -22.77
CA ARG A 18 -3.74 25.53 -23.31
C ARG A 18 -2.74 26.03 -22.27
N VAL A 19 -3.05 25.93 -20.99
CA VAL A 19 -2.03 26.08 -19.95
C VAL A 19 -1.15 24.84 -20.04
N LYS A 20 0.12 25.04 -20.46
CA LYS A 20 1.22 24.07 -20.56
C LYS A 20 0.95 22.84 -19.71
N GLN A 21 0.93 21.67 -20.33
CA GLN A 21 0.94 20.36 -19.67
C GLN A 21 2.20 20.22 -18.78
N LYS A 22 2.30 21.01 -17.73
CA LYS A 22 3.00 20.59 -16.53
C LYS A 22 2.20 19.42 -16.04
N LEU A 23 2.73 18.23 -16.24
CA LEU A 23 2.25 17.00 -15.62
C LEU A 23 1.74 17.35 -14.24
N LEU A 24 0.43 17.36 -14.07
CA LEU A 24 -0.22 17.59 -12.78
C LEU A 24 0.37 16.54 -11.86
N SER A 25 1.23 16.96 -10.93
CA SER A 25 1.81 16.02 -10.00
C SER A 25 0.66 15.43 -9.18
N TYR A 26 0.75 14.16 -8.81
CA TYR A 26 -0.24 13.53 -7.93
C TYR A 26 -0.61 14.41 -6.72
N LYS A 27 0.37 15.10 -6.14
CA LYS A 27 0.16 16.05 -5.05
C LYS A 27 -0.70 17.25 -5.43
N SER A 28 -0.53 17.81 -6.62
CA SER A 28 -1.30 18.98 -7.06
C SER A 28 -2.79 18.67 -7.23
N ILE A 29 -3.14 17.43 -7.57
CA ILE A 29 -4.54 16.99 -7.59
C ILE A 29 -5.13 17.03 -6.18
N PHE A 30 -4.43 16.48 -5.20
CA PHE A 30 -4.88 16.51 -3.81
C PHE A 30 -4.98 17.95 -3.27
N TYR A 31 -3.96 18.74 -3.55
CA TYR A 31 -3.95 20.14 -3.12
C TYR A 31 -5.14 20.94 -3.67
N ALA A 32 -5.48 20.73 -4.93
CA ALA A 32 -6.58 21.45 -5.58
C ALA A 32 -7.97 20.90 -5.24
N CYS A 33 -8.09 19.58 -5.05
CA CYS A 33 -9.39 18.92 -5.04
C CYS A 33 -9.79 18.36 -3.67
N TRP A 34 -8.91 18.31 -2.67
CA TRP A 34 -9.19 17.65 -1.40
C TRP A 34 -10.40 18.22 -0.67
N THR A 35 -10.47 19.55 -0.54
CA THR A 35 -11.59 20.23 0.14
C THR A 35 -12.93 19.98 -0.56
N LEU A 36 -12.95 19.95 -1.89
CA LEU A 36 -14.16 19.65 -2.64
C LEU A 36 -14.53 18.17 -2.50
N PHE A 37 -13.53 17.28 -2.55
CA PHE A 37 -13.72 15.85 -2.39
C PHE A 37 -14.35 15.51 -1.03
N THR A 38 -13.86 16.08 0.07
CA THR A 38 -14.39 15.80 1.42
C THR A 38 -15.81 16.34 1.60
N LYS A 39 -16.17 17.45 0.94
CA LYS A 39 -17.55 17.95 0.91
C LYS A 39 -18.51 16.98 0.20
N ILE A 40 -18.06 16.36 -0.90
CA ILE A 40 -18.89 15.40 -1.66
C ILE A 40 -18.94 14.04 -0.93
N TYR A 41 -17.84 13.66 -0.26
CA TYR A 41 -17.69 12.38 0.42
C TYR A 41 -17.33 12.59 1.90
N PRO A 42 -18.29 12.96 2.78
CA PRO A 42 -18.02 13.30 4.19
C PRO A 42 -17.36 12.19 5.00
N ARG A 43 -17.49 10.93 4.60
CA ARG A 43 -16.82 9.78 5.25
C ARG A 43 -15.29 9.89 5.27
N TYR A 44 -14.71 10.70 4.38
CA TYR A 44 -13.27 10.97 4.31
C TYR A 44 -12.87 12.27 5.00
N ASP A 45 -13.83 13.04 5.53
CA ASP A 45 -13.57 14.25 6.31
C ASP A 45 -13.32 13.90 7.78
N THR A 46 -12.21 13.23 8.02
CA THR A 46 -11.79 12.83 9.36
C THR A 46 -10.35 13.28 9.61
N ALA A 47 -10.01 13.48 10.88
CA ALA A 47 -8.65 13.85 11.30
C ALA A 47 -7.58 12.88 10.77
N TYR A 48 -7.92 11.59 10.65
CA TYR A 48 -7.01 10.58 10.12
C TYR A 48 -6.66 10.85 8.65
N TYR A 49 -7.68 11.00 7.77
CA TYR A 49 -7.43 11.23 6.34
C TYR A 49 -6.79 12.59 6.08
N LEU A 50 -7.17 13.61 6.83
CA LEU A 50 -6.56 14.93 6.74
C LEU A 50 -5.06 14.84 7.05
N ALA A 51 -4.68 14.21 8.18
CA ALA A 51 -3.28 14.03 8.56
C ALA A 51 -2.48 13.21 7.53
N GLU A 52 -3.06 12.17 6.93
CA GLU A 52 -2.41 11.37 5.89
C GLU A 52 -2.15 12.19 4.60
N VAL A 53 -3.11 13.01 4.20
CA VAL A 53 -2.97 13.90 3.04
C VAL A 53 -1.94 14.99 3.31
N GLU A 54 -1.95 15.64 4.47
CA GLU A 54 -0.97 16.64 4.87
C GLU A 54 0.45 16.08 4.87
N LYS A 55 0.68 14.90 5.48
CA LYS A 55 1.97 14.20 5.43
C LYS A 55 2.43 13.97 4.00
N MET A 56 1.53 13.54 3.12
CA MET A 56 1.84 13.30 1.71
C MET A 56 2.17 14.60 0.99
N LEU A 57 1.41 15.67 1.19
CA LEU A 57 1.65 16.98 0.56
C LEU A 57 2.99 17.57 1.00
N ASN A 58 3.35 17.46 2.27
CA ASN A 58 4.61 17.95 2.83
C ASN A 58 5.82 17.04 2.54
N CYS A 59 5.61 15.85 1.97
CA CYS A 59 6.68 14.90 1.67
C CYS A 59 7.69 15.46 0.66
N GLY A 60 8.97 15.51 1.04
CA GLY A 60 10.05 16.02 0.20
C GLY A 60 10.09 17.55 0.11
N THR A 61 9.45 18.22 1.06
CA THR A 61 9.57 19.66 1.32
C THR A 61 10.19 19.90 2.69
N ASP A 62 10.61 21.12 2.96
CA ASP A 62 11.17 21.48 4.27
C ASP A 62 10.16 21.28 5.42
N LEU A 63 8.88 21.42 5.15
CA LEU A 63 7.79 21.14 6.11
C LEU A 63 7.72 19.68 6.53
N GLY A 64 8.10 18.75 5.65
CA GLY A 64 8.18 17.32 5.95
C GLY A 64 9.41 16.92 6.75
N GLY A 65 10.32 17.87 7.00
CA GLY A 65 11.58 17.64 7.69
C GLY A 65 12.68 17.04 6.79
N PHE A 66 13.90 17.30 7.15
CA PHE A 66 15.10 16.81 6.43
C PHE A 66 16.29 16.68 7.36
N ALA A 67 17.25 15.86 6.99
CA ALA A 67 18.61 15.88 7.53
C ALA A 67 19.53 16.66 6.58
N LEU A 68 20.39 17.48 7.15
CA LEU A 68 21.40 18.23 6.38
C LEU A 68 22.76 17.59 6.61
N PHE A 69 23.36 17.10 5.54
CA PHE A 69 24.70 16.54 5.55
C PHE A 69 25.69 17.56 5.00
N GLY A 70 26.86 17.64 5.61
CA GLY A 70 27.96 18.45 5.13
C GLY A 70 29.30 17.73 5.33
N CYS A 71 30.30 18.11 4.54
CA CYS A 71 31.63 17.55 4.72
C CYS A 71 32.23 18.05 6.05
N CYS A 72 32.56 17.14 6.95
CA CYS A 72 33.16 17.47 8.24
C CYS A 72 34.59 18.04 8.12
N ARG A 73 35.28 17.78 7.00
CA ARG A 73 36.66 18.25 6.76
C ARG A 73 36.73 19.65 6.15
N CYS A 74 35.86 20.02 5.23
CA CYS A 74 35.93 21.30 4.52
C CYS A 74 34.69 22.19 4.67
N GLY A 75 33.61 21.71 5.32
CA GLY A 75 32.34 22.40 5.49
C GLY A 75 31.54 22.66 4.20
N LYS A 76 32.11 22.29 3.03
CA LYS A 76 31.47 22.47 1.73
C LYS A 76 30.58 21.29 1.37
N GLY A 77 29.69 21.47 0.39
CA GLY A 77 28.88 20.39 -0.17
C GLY A 77 27.71 20.00 0.75
N ARG A 78 26.88 20.96 1.13
CA ARG A 78 25.66 20.65 1.90
C ARG A 78 24.66 19.90 1.06
N HIS A 79 24.16 18.75 1.57
CA HIS A 79 23.16 17.91 0.93
C HIS A 79 21.96 17.70 1.85
N LYS A 80 20.76 18.01 1.36
CA LYS A 80 19.50 17.78 2.07
C LYS A 80 18.96 16.39 1.74
N ILE A 81 18.66 15.60 2.76
CA ILE A 81 17.93 14.34 2.63
C ILE A 81 16.59 14.48 3.34
N PHE A 82 15.51 14.53 2.59
CA PHE A 82 14.16 14.66 3.16
C PHE A 82 13.70 13.35 3.82
N PHE A 83 13.04 13.49 4.96
CA PHE A 83 12.47 12.36 5.66
C PHE A 83 11.30 11.75 4.87
N SER A 84 11.07 10.47 5.11
CA SER A 84 9.89 9.78 4.60
C SER A 84 8.66 10.24 5.38
N CYS A 85 7.60 10.62 4.66
CA CYS A 85 6.34 11.04 5.29
C CYS A 85 5.56 9.88 5.94
N LYS A 86 5.91 8.62 5.62
CA LYS A 86 5.21 7.40 6.08
C LYS A 86 3.71 7.39 5.80
N SER A 87 3.22 8.27 4.93
CA SER A 87 1.81 8.30 4.54
C SER A 87 1.50 7.17 3.56
N ASN A 88 0.38 6.50 3.76
CA ASN A 88 -0.15 5.49 2.85
C ASN A 88 -0.60 6.08 1.50
N ALA A 89 -0.91 7.38 1.47
CA ALA A 89 -1.29 8.10 0.26
C ALA A 89 -0.09 8.56 -0.58
N CYS A 90 1.14 8.48 -0.09
CA CYS A 90 2.31 9.00 -0.78
C CYS A 90 2.93 7.99 -1.75
N LEU A 91 2.70 8.15 -3.06
CA LEU A 91 3.25 7.26 -4.09
C LEU A 91 4.78 7.17 -4.07
N LYS A 92 5.49 8.27 -3.76
CA LYS A 92 6.95 8.28 -3.66
C LYS A 92 7.44 7.37 -2.55
N CYS A 93 6.84 7.47 -1.36
CA CYS A 93 7.21 6.64 -0.22
C CYS A 93 6.74 5.19 -0.41
N ALA A 94 5.53 4.97 -0.94
CA ALA A 94 5.00 3.64 -1.24
C ALA A 94 5.92 2.88 -2.21
N LYS A 95 6.42 3.54 -3.27
CA LYS A 95 7.37 2.92 -4.22
C LYS A 95 8.68 2.51 -3.55
N ARG A 96 9.19 3.31 -2.61
CA ARG A 96 10.40 2.98 -1.85
C ARG A 96 10.17 1.78 -0.94
N TYR A 97 9.11 1.82 -0.14
CA TYR A 97 8.76 0.70 0.74
C TYR A 97 8.47 -0.59 -0.01
N GLY A 98 7.81 -0.48 -1.19
CA GLY A 98 7.58 -1.64 -2.05
C GLY A 98 8.89 -2.28 -2.51
N ARG A 99 9.89 -1.48 -2.90
CA ARG A 99 11.22 -2.01 -3.27
C ARG A 99 11.92 -2.66 -2.09
N GLU A 100 11.97 -1.99 -0.93
CA GLU A 100 12.57 -2.53 0.29
C GLU A 100 11.88 -3.85 0.74
N ALA A 101 10.56 -3.94 0.57
CA ALA A 101 9.82 -5.17 0.83
C ALA A 101 10.16 -6.28 -0.17
N MET A 102 10.25 -5.94 -1.46
CA MET A 102 10.66 -6.89 -2.51
C MET A 102 12.07 -7.42 -2.27
N GLU A 103 13.03 -6.55 -1.95
CA GLU A 103 14.41 -6.96 -1.62
C GLU A 103 14.44 -7.92 -0.43
N ARG A 104 13.69 -7.62 0.63
CA ARG A 104 13.58 -8.51 1.80
C ARG A 104 12.94 -9.86 1.49
N ILE A 105 11.95 -9.89 0.61
CA ILE A 105 11.31 -11.13 0.17
C ILE A 105 12.29 -11.92 -0.69
N THR A 106 12.86 -11.26 -1.71
CA THR A 106 13.78 -11.90 -2.66
C THR A 106 14.99 -12.50 -1.96
N SER A 107 15.54 -11.84 -0.92
CA SER A 107 16.67 -12.35 -0.15
C SER A 107 16.36 -13.62 0.66
N LYS A 108 15.08 -13.93 0.85
CA LYS A 108 14.62 -15.13 1.57
C LYS A 108 14.17 -16.25 0.63
N LEU A 109 14.12 -16.00 -0.67
CA LEU A 109 13.74 -17.00 -1.65
C LEU A 109 14.90 -17.94 -1.93
N PHE A 110 14.61 -19.23 -2.03
CA PHE A 110 15.56 -20.25 -2.46
C PHE A 110 15.69 -20.24 -3.98
N LEU A 111 16.91 -20.24 -4.48
CA LEU A 111 17.18 -20.26 -5.91
C LEU A 111 16.84 -21.63 -6.51
N GLY A 112 16.30 -21.64 -7.74
CA GLY A 112 16.00 -22.88 -8.47
C GLY A 112 14.74 -23.61 -8.02
N ILE A 113 13.95 -23.02 -7.11
CA ILE A 113 12.70 -23.62 -6.63
C ILE A 113 11.50 -22.94 -7.30
N SER A 114 10.52 -23.76 -7.73
CA SER A 114 9.26 -23.29 -8.25
C SER A 114 8.31 -22.93 -7.11
N TYR A 115 7.90 -21.67 -7.05
CA TYR A 115 6.93 -21.19 -6.07
C TYR A 115 5.50 -21.35 -6.60
N ARG A 116 4.57 -21.76 -5.74
CA ARG A 116 3.15 -21.86 -6.02
C ARG A 116 2.40 -20.76 -5.30
N GLN A 117 1.45 -20.13 -5.99
CA GLN A 117 0.55 -19.17 -5.36
C GLN A 117 -0.71 -19.89 -4.87
N VAL A 118 -1.01 -19.76 -3.60
CA VAL A 118 -2.25 -20.24 -2.98
C VAL A 118 -3.01 -19.04 -2.46
N VAL A 119 -4.30 -18.93 -2.82
CA VAL A 119 -5.18 -17.85 -2.35
C VAL A 119 -6.18 -18.43 -1.36
N LEU A 120 -6.11 -17.97 -0.13
CA LEU A 120 -7.08 -18.30 0.91
C LEU A 120 -8.02 -17.11 1.10
N THR A 121 -9.31 -17.35 1.03
CA THR A 121 -10.32 -16.30 1.17
C THR A 121 -11.08 -16.47 2.48
N LEU A 122 -11.26 -15.36 3.19
CA LEU A 122 -12.11 -15.34 4.36
C LEU A 122 -13.59 -15.44 3.92
N PRO A 123 -14.38 -16.38 4.46
CA PRO A 123 -15.81 -16.45 4.22
C PRO A 123 -16.50 -15.11 4.46
N GLU A 124 -17.52 -14.80 3.68
CA GLU A 124 -18.20 -13.50 3.72
C GLU A 124 -18.75 -13.18 5.11
N GLN A 125 -19.29 -14.16 5.78
CA GLN A 125 -19.87 -14.06 7.13
C GLN A 125 -18.83 -13.60 8.18
N LEU A 126 -17.55 -13.92 7.97
CA LEU A 126 -16.47 -13.56 8.89
C LEU A 126 -15.81 -12.21 8.55
N ARG A 127 -16.06 -11.66 7.37
CA ARG A 127 -15.41 -10.40 6.95
C ARG A 127 -15.79 -9.22 7.85
N GLY A 128 -17.07 -9.08 8.19
CA GLY A 128 -17.56 -8.04 9.10
C GLY A 128 -16.95 -8.13 10.50
N PRO A 129 -17.05 -9.29 11.18
CA PRO A 129 -16.37 -9.51 12.46
C PRO A 129 -14.87 -9.24 12.44
N PHE A 130 -14.15 -9.66 11.40
CA PHE A 130 -12.72 -9.40 11.28
C PHE A 130 -12.40 -7.91 11.12
N TYR A 131 -13.18 -7.20 10.30
CA TYR A 131 -12.98 -5.77 10.05
C TYR A 131 -13.22 -4.92 11.30
N ASN A 132 -14.27 -5.25 12.06
CA ASN A 132 -14.71 -4.47 13.21
C ASN A 132 -14.05 -4.91 14.54
N HIS A 133 -13.20 -5.93 14.53
CA HIS A 133 -12.58 -6.43 15.73
C HIS A 133 -11.60 -5.42 16.31
N SER A 134 -11.65 -5.19 17.63
CA SER A 134 -10.76 -4.25 18.34
C SER A 134 -9.28 -4.62 18.20
N ASN A 135 -8.96 -5.91 18.16
CA ASN A 135 -7.60 -6.43 17.98
C ASN A 135 -7.43 -7.14 16.63
N LYS A 136 -7.79 -6.44 15.55
CA LYS A 136 -7.74 -6.99 14.18
C LYS A 136 -6.35 -7.43 13.75
N ASP A 137 -5.28 -6.76 14.20
CA ASP A 137 -3.91 -7.11 13.81
C ASP A 137 -3.50 -8.48 14.34
N LYS A 138 -3.90 -8.80 15.59
CA LYS A 138 -3.71 -10.14 16.16
C LYS A 138 -4.54 -11.18 15.39
N LEU A 139 -5.79 -10.85 15.10
CA LEU A 139 -6.70 -11.75 14.39
C LEU A 139 -6.18 -12.11 13.00
N TYR A 140 -5.65 -11.14 12.25
CA TYR A 140 -5.00 -11.39 10.98
C TYR A 140 -3.71 -12.21 11.12
N SER A 141 -2.92 -11.95 12.14
CA SER A 141 -1.71 -12.74 12.41
C SER A 141 -2.02 -14.19 12.73
N ASP A 142 -3.05 -14.42 13.53
CA ASP A 142 -3.53 -15.77 13.87
C ASP A 142 -4.11 -16.49 12.64
N PHE A 143 -4.83 -15.77 11.79
CA PHE A 143 -5.32 -16.32 10.52
C PHE A 143 -4.19 -16.69 9.56
N MET A 144 -3.14 -15.91 9.46
CA MET A 144 -1.96 -16.27 8.66
C MET A 144 -1.24 -17.51 9.21
N ARG A 145 -1.15 -17.64 10.53
CA ARG A 145 -0.61 -18.86 11.16
C ARG A 145 -1.45 -20.08 10.86
N LEU A 146 -2.76 -19.96 11.00
CA LEU A 146 -3.69 -21.04 10.66
C LEU A 146 -3.56 -21.47 9.20
N ALA A 147 -3.47 -20.51 8.28
CA ALA A 147 -3.23 -20.76 6.86
C ALA A 147 -1.96 -21.57 6.62
N HIS A 148 -0.87 -21.24 7.31
CA HIS A 148 0.38 -21.98 7.24
C HIS A 148 0.21 -23.43 7.73
N TYR A 149 -0.44 -23.64 8.89
CA TYR A 149 -0.68 -24.98 9.41
C TYR A 149 -1.56 -25.82 8.47
N CYS A 150 -2.65 -25.26 7.94
CA CYS A 150 -3.48 -25.96 6.98
C CYS A 150 -2.71 -26.40 5.72
N LEU A 151 -1.87 -25.51 5.19
CA LEU A 151 -1.02 -25.85 4.02
C LEU A 151 0.01 -26.92 4.36
N GLN A 152 0.63 -26.84 5.53
CA GLN A 152 1.58 -27.81 6.02
C GLN A 152 0.93 -29.20 6.12
N ASP A 153 -0.26 -29.30 6.71
CA ASP A 153 -0.99 -30.55 6.87
C ASP A 153 -1.41 -31.14 5.52
N VAL A 154 -1.96 -30.32 4.63
CA VAL A 154 -2.35 -30.77 3.28
C VAL A 154 -1.15 -31.35 2.52
N ILE A 155 -0.02 -30.66 2.55
CA ILE A 155 1.19 -31.11 1.83
C ILE A 155 1.76 -32.40 2.44
N ARG A 156 1.82 -32.50 3.76
CA ARG A 156 2.23 -33.72 4.44
C ARG A 156 1.36 -34.93 4.07
N GLN A 157 0.05 -34.73 4.04
CA GLN A 157 -0.89 -35.77 3.63
C GLN A 157 -0.73 -36.16 2.15
N MET A 158 -0.61 -35.15 1.25
CA MET A 158 -0.43 -35.41 -0.18
C MET A 158 0.85 -36.22 -0.48
N PHE A 159 1.93 -35.92 0.18
CA PHE A 159 3.23 -36.58 -0.04
C PHE A 159 3.47 -37.75 0.93
N ARG A 160 2.54 -38.03 1.84
CA ARG A 160 2.65 -39.06 2.88
C ARG A 160 3.99 -38.98 3.64
N ASN A 161 4.40 -37.77 3.97
CA ASN A 161 5.67 -37.51 4.64
C ASN A 161 5.51 -36.42 5.69
N ASP A 162 5.49 -36.81 6.96
CA ASP A 162 5.30 -35.92 8.10
C ASP A 162 6.52 -35.02 8.40
N GLN A 163 7.68 -35.36 7.79
CA GLN A 163 8.92 -34.57 7.96
C GLN A 163 8.98 -33.38 6.99
N LEU A 164 8.07 -33.28 6.01
CA LEU A 164 8.05 -32.14 5.09
C LEU A 164 7.71 -30.86 5.83
N ASN A 165 8.51 -29.83 5.58
CA ASN A 165 8.28 -28.48 6.06
C ASN A 165 8.07 -27.54 4.88
N VAL A 166 6.98 -26.81 4.92
CA VAL A 166 6.60 -25.86 3.87
C VAL A 166 7.07 -24.46 4.24
N ALA A 167 7.89 -23.85 3.40
CA ALA A 167 8.22 -22.44 3.52
C ALA A 167 7.09 -21.60 2.90
N VAL A 168 6.55 -20.68 3.67
CA VAL A 168 5.39 -19.86 3.27
C VAL A 168 5.71 -18.38 3.42
N ILE A 169 5.41 -17.60 2.38
CA ILE A 169 5.39 -16.14 2.45
C ILE A 169 3.93 -15.73 2.35
N ALA A 170 3.38 -15.22 3.44
CA ALA A 170 1.98 -14.79 3.50
C ALA A 170 1.86 -13.28 3.46
N PHE A 171 0.89 -12.77 2.71
CA PHE A 171 0.49 -11.35 2.71
C PHE A 171 -1.01 -11.21 2.62
N ILE A 172 -1.52 -10.16 3.23
CA ILE A 172 -2.96 -9.92 3.34
C ILE A 172 -3.39 -8.90 2.32
N HIS A 173 -4.43 -9.24 1.56
CA HIS A 173 -5.21 -8.29 0.76
C HIS A 173 -6.53 -8.00 1.47
N THR A 174 -6.73 -6.76 1.90
CA THR A 174 -7.94 -6.36 2.62
C THR A 174 -9.03 -5.78 1.73
N ASN A 175 -8.67 -5.39 0.50
CA ASN A 175 -9.61 -4.73 -0.41
C ASN A 175 -9.65 -5.44 -1.76
N SER A 176 -10.85 -5.60 -2.29
CA SER A 176 -11.06 -6.04 -3.67
C SER A 176 -10.74 -4.93 -4.68
N ARG A 177 -10.76 -5.25 -5.98
CA ARG A 177 -10.52 -4.26 -7.06
C ARG A 177 -11.53 -3.10 -7.04
N ASN A 178 -12.73 -3.32 -6.55
CA ASN A 178 -13.80 -2.30 -6.42
C ASN A 178 -13.72 -1.53 -5.10
N GLY A 179 -12.69 -1.74 -4.29
CA GLY A 179 -12.53 -1.07 -3.00
C GLY A 179 -13.41 -1.61 -1.87
N THR A 180 -14.20 -2.68 -2.12
CA THR A 180 -14.94 -3.35 -1.05
C THR A 180 -13.99 -4.17 -0.20
N TYR A 181 -14.30 -4.26 1.10
CA TYR A 181 -13.50 -5.09 2.00
C TYR A 181 -13.65 -6.58 1.63
N ALA A 182 -12.55 -7.19 1.27
CA ALA A 182 -12.46 -8.61 0.99
C ALA A 182 -11.10 -9.09 1.50
N ALA A 183 -11.05 -9.57 2.73
CA ALA A 183 -9.83 -10.19 3.24
C ALA A 183 -9.53 -11.43 2.41
N SER A 184 -8.49 -11.36 1.60
CA SER A 184 -7.94 -12.49 0.87
C SER A 184 -6.44 -12.58 1.16
N HIS A 185 -5.90 -13.78 1.18
CA HIS A 185 -4.49 -14.04 1.44
C HIS A 185 -3.86 -14.64 0.20
N GLY A 186 -2.75 -14.06 -0.24
CA GLY A 186 -1.84 -14.74 -1.13
C GLY A 186 -0.77 -15.45 -0.30
N VAL A 187 -0.67 -16.75 -0.45
CA VAL A 187 0.37 -17.56 0.18
C VAL A 187 1.25 -18.11 -0.93
N LEU A 188 2.56 -17.89 -0.84
CA LEU A 188 3.53 -18.52 -1.72
C LEU A 188 4.11 -19.71 -0.96
N SER A 189 3.89 -20.92 -1.45
CA SER A 189 4.53 -22.12 -0.91
C SER A 189 5.57 -22.65 -1.89
N THR A 190 6.65 -23.19 -1.35
CA THR A 190 7.59 -24.00 -2.12
C THR A 190 7.04 -25.40 -2.24
N GLY A 191 6.94 -25.91 -3.46
CA GLY A 191 6.68 -27.33 -3.73
C GLY A 191 7.99 -28.10 -3.76
#